data_b27bf3ed638e6b96914ebf616e766766
#
_entry.id   b27bf3ed638e6b96914ebf616e766766
#
_cell.length_a   1.000
_cell.length_b   1.000
_cell.length_c   1.000
_cell.angle_alpha   90.00
_cell.angle_beta   90.00
_cell.angle_gamma   90.00
#
_symmetry.space_group_name_H-M   'P 1'
#
loop_
_entity.id
_entity.type
_entity.pdbx_description
1 polymer ?
#
loop_
_entity_poly.entity_id
_entity_poly.type
_entity_poly.pdbx_seq_one_letter_code
_entity_poly.pdbx_strand_id
1 'polypeptide(L)'
;LAPARDPARTAPAPRRAPRKLAADSKLMVPLDALRPTQITVGGYHVAQKVHATRRVAPEARAAFLDRHRVHLVIGPAQALYVVDHHHWVRAWHDLGLTHVPGIVRADLSDMDVPAFWRHMVANHMVHPYDEHGRRRPLTELPEAIHDMRDDPYRSLEAFVQLAGGYRKVKTAYLDFRWADFFRRHVPGPFDTPHHFAFALATAFRLAHSREAKDLPGYIGALGC
;
A
#
# COMPACT_ATOMS: atom_id res chain seq x y z
N LEU A 1 8.04 57.82 40.72
CA LEU A 1 8.16 56.36 40.89
C LEU A 1 8.03 55.73 39.50
N ALA A 2 9.16 55.19 38.99
CA ALA A 2 9.19 54.42 37.77
C ALA A 2 8.87 52.96 38.11
N PRO A 3 8.11 52.19 37.27
CA PRO A 3 7.88 50.80 37.54
C PRO A 3 9.09 49.96 37.22
N ALA A 4 9.38 49.01 38.14
CA ALA A 4 10.49 48.05 38.07
C ALA A 4 10.34 47.16 36.83
N ARG A 5 11.45 46.96 36.08
CA ARG A 5 11.57 45.98 35.00
C ARG A 5 11.67 44.57 35.60
N ASP A 6 10.74 43.71 35.19
CA ASP A 6 10.76 42.30 35.53
C ASP A 6 11.90 41.60 34.73
N PRO A 7 12.86 40.94 35.39
CA PRO A 7 13.92 40.21 34.71
C PRO A 7 13.50 38.76 34.49
N ALA A 8 13.73 38.26 33.28
CA ALA A 8 13.80 36.85 32.90
C ALA A 8 12.50 36.21 32.41
N ARG A 9 12.07 36.64 31.25
CA ARG A 9 11.40 35.69 30.33
C ARG A 9 12.50 34.83 29.66
N THR A 10 12.83 33.70 30.28
CA THR A 10 13.72 32.69 29.68
C THR A 10 13.06 32.20 28.38
N ALA A 11 13.79 32.39 27.28
CA ALA A 11 13.40 31.84 25.97
C ALA A 11 13.25 30.31 26.11
N PRO A 12 12.22 29.69 25.52
CA PRO A 12 12.10 28.23 25.54
C PRO A 12 13.32 27.60 24.87
N ALA A 13 13.90 26.58 25.52
CA ALA A 13 15.01 25.84 24.99
C ALA A 13 14.68 25.30 23.58
N PRO A 14 15.65 25.28 22.63
CA PRO A 14 15.43 24.76 21.30
C PRO A 14 14.92 23.33 21.39
N ARG A 15 13.74 23.05 20.80
CA ARG A 15 13.22 21.69 20.68
C ARG A 15 14.24 20.84 19.94
N ARG A 16 14.81 19.86 20.63
CA ARG A 16 15.73 18.89 20.04
C ARG A 16 15.03 18.26 18.82
N ALA A 17 15.67 18.29 17.67
CA ALA A 17 15.15 17.64 16.46
C ALA A 17 14.81 16.17 16.79
N PRO A 18 13.67 15.66 16.32
CA PRO A 18 13.28 14.28 16.59
C PRO A 18 14.38 13.34 16.08
N ARG A 19 14.74 12.35 16.92
CA ARG A 19 15.77 11.36 16.55
C ARG A 19 15.22 10.49 15.41
N LYS A 20 15.99 10.35 14.33
CA LYS A 20 15.66 9.44 13.22
C LYS A 20 15.45 8.01 13.73
N LEU A 21 14.44 7.35 13.18
CA LEU A 21 14.20 5.94 13.43
C LEU A 21 15.09 5.09 12.51
N ALA A 22 15.66 4.04 13.08
CA ALA A 22 16.42 3.07 12.29
C ALA A 22 15.47 2.27 11.38
N ALA A 23 16.02 1.78 10.25
CA ALA A 23 15.32 0.79 9.44
C ALA A 23 14.92 -0.42 10.31
N ASP A 24 13.79 -1.03 9.96
CA ASP A 24 13.16 -2.14 10.66
C ASP A 24 12.66 -1.83 12.10
N SER A 25 12.67 -0.54 12.51
CA SER A 25 11.99 -0.11 13.74
C SER A 25 10.50 -0.43 13.66
N LYS A 26 10.00 -1.10 14.70
CA LYS A 26 8.59 -1.49 14.82
C LYS A 26 7.86 -0.50 15.73
N LEU A 27 6.68 -0.07 15.33
CA LEU A 27 5.87 0.89 16.09
C LEU A 27 4.39 0.67 15.83
N MET A 28 3.55 1.16 16.76
CA MET A 28 2.12 1.33 16.51
C MET A 28 1.89 2.74 15.98
N VAL A 29 1.12 2.87 14.90
CA VAL A 29 0.85 4.17 14.26
C VAL A 29 -0.64 4.44 14.18
N PRO A 30 -1.07 5.70 14.35
CA PRO A 30 -2.43 6.09 14.07
C PRO A 30 -2.75 5.85 12.59
N LEU A 31 -3.86 5.21 12.30
CA LEU A 31 -4.21 4.84 10.93
C LEU A 31 -4.60 6.08 10.11
N ASP A 32 -5.20 7.07 10.72
CA ASP A 32 -5.57 8.35 10.13
C ASP A 32 -4.37 9.25 9.77
N ALA A 33 -3.20 8.98 10.35
CA ALA A 33 -1.95 9.68 10.01
C ALA A 33 -1.24 9.07 8.78
N LEU A 34 -1.71 7.95 8.26
CA LEU A 34 -1.07 7.23 7.17
C LEU A 34 -1.46 7.80 5.80
N ARG A 35 -0.46 8.06 4.96
CA ARG A 35 -0.60 8.52 3.58
C ARG A 35 -0.23 7.39 2.60
N PRO A 36 -1.12 7.01 1.70
CA PRO A 36 -0.80 5.98 0.69
C PRO A 36 0.17 6.51 -0.37
N THR A 37 0.98 5.61 -0.93
CA THR A 37 1.87 5.92 -2.07
C THR A 37 1.38 5.29 -3.37
N GLN A 38 0.13 4.84 -3.40
CA GLN A 38 -0.58 4.38 -4.59
C GLN A 38 -2.00 4.94 -4.61
N ILE A 39 -2.56 5.12 -5.81
CA ILE A 39 -3.89 5.70 -5.99
C ILE A 39 -4.98 4.65 -5.77
N THR A 40 -4.68 3.38 -6.11
CA THR A 40 -5.70 2.33 -6.17
C THR A 40 -5.36 1.11 -5.32
N VAL A 41 -6.40 0.40 -4.90
CA VAL A 41 -6.37 -0.95 -4.32
C VAL A 41 -7.42 -1.82 -5.00
N GLY A 42 -7.33 -3.14 -4.86
CA GLY A 42 -8.38 -4.04 -5.33
C GLY A 42 -9.46 -4.22 -4.28
N GLY A 43 -10.69 -3.80 -4.56
CA GLY A 43 -11.81 -3.84 -3.61
C GLY A 43 -12.14 -5.25 -3.11
N TYR A 44 -12.23 -6.23 -4.01
CA TYR A 44 -12.44 -7.64 -3.61
C TYR A 44 -11.27 -8.18 -2.79
N HIS A 45 -10.03 -7.78 -3.08
CA HIS A 45 -8.87 -8.17 -2.28
C HIS A 45 -8.90 -7.51 -0.90
N VAL A 46 -9.33 -6.25 -0.79
CA VAL A 46 -9.59 -5.58 0.50
C VAL A 46 -10.68 -6.32 1.28
N ALA A 47 -11.81 -6.65 0.64
CA ALA A 47 -12.88 -7.41 1.27
C ALA A 47 -12.42 -8.78 1.80
N GLN A 48 -11.56 -9.47 1.06
CA GLN A 48 -10.91 -10.71 1.51
C GLN A 48 -10.05 -10.49 2.76
N LYS A 49 -9.29 -9.37 2.84
CA LYS A 49 -8.50 -9.03 4.03
C LYS A 49 -9.39 -8.67 5.23
N VAL A 50 -10.49 -7.96 5.00
CA VAL A 50 -11.52 -7.69 6.03
C VAL A 50 -12.05 -9.01 6.59
N HIS A 51 -12.46 -9.93 5.71
CA HIS A 51 -12.97 -11.23 6.13
C HIS A 51 -11.93 -12.03 6.91
N ALA A 52 -10.69 -12.09 6.42
CA ALA A 52 -9.59 -12.78 7.09
C ALA A 52 -9.34 -12.22 8.51
N THR A 53 -9.36 -10.88 8.66
CA THR A 53 -9.14 -10.22 9.96
C THR A 53 -10.30 -10.49 10.92
N ARG A 54 -11.55 -10.46 10.45
CA ARG A 54 -12.75 -10.73 11.29
C ARG A 54 -12.77 -12.15 11.87
N ARG A 55 -12.23 -13.12 11.14
CA ARG A 55 -12.20 -14.54 11.58
C ARG A 55 -11.13 -14.85 12.60
N VAL A 56 -10.23 -13.91 12.87
CA VAL A 56 -9.17 -14.11 13.87
C VAL A 56 -9.76 -13.94 15.26
N ALA A 57 -9.57 -14.94 16.10
CA ALA A 57 -9.97 -14.90 17.50
C ALA A 57 -9.31 -13.71 18.23
N PRO A 58 -10.01 -13.08 19.20
CA PRO A 58 -9.51 -11.86 19.87
C PRO A 58 -8.09 -12.01 20.42
N GLU A 59 -7.77 -13.14 21.04
CA GLU A 59 -6.47 -13.45 21.64
C GLU A 59 -5.34 -13.58 20.60
N ALA A 60 -5.65 -13.98 19.38
CA ALA A 60 -4.68 -14.11 18.28
C ALA A 60 -4.55 -12.84 17.43
N ARG A 61 -5.43 -11.85 17.63
CA ARG A 61 -5.55 -10.68 16.76
C ARG A 61 -4.26 -9.85 16.73
N ALA A 62 -3.65 -9.58 17.88
CA ALA A 62 -2.43 -8.81 17.96
C ALA A 62 -1.29 -9.46 17.13
N ALA A 63 -1.10 -10.77 17.29
CA ALA A 63 -0.11 -11.53 16.54
C ALA A 63 -0.41 -11.60 15.04
N PHE A 64 -1.69 -11.65 14.67
CA PHE A 64 -2.12 -11.61 13.27
C PHE A 64 -1.79 -10.26 12.62
N LEU A 65 -2.14 -9.15 13.25
CA LEU A 65 -1.80 -7.81 12.76
C LEU A 65 -0.29 -7.63 12.66
N ASP A 66 0.45 -8.13 13.63
CA ASP A 66 1.92 -8.05 13.69
C ASP A 66 2.60 -8.76 12.50
N ARG A 67 2.05 -9.87 12.03
CA ARG A 67 2.55 -10.57 10.83
C ARG A 67 2.32 -9.80 9.53
N HIS A 68 1.40 -8.84 9.54
CA HIS A 68 1.02 -8.04 8.36
C HIS A 68 1.35 -6.56 8.53
N ARG A 69 2.41 -6.22 9.30
CA ARG A 69 2.84 -4.84 9.53
C ARG A 69 2.83 -4.01 8.27
N VAL A 70 2.32 -2.79 8.38
CA VAL A 70 2.36 -1.81 7.31
C VAL A 70 3.81 -1.34 7.12
N HIS A 71 4.31 -1.38 5.90
CA HIS A 71 5.65 -0.88 5.59
C HIS A 71 5.60 0.63 5.41
N LEU A 72 6.44 1.35 6.13
CA LEU A 72 6.40 2.80 6.24
C LEU A 72 7.72 3.44 5.81
N VAL A 73 7.60 4.58 5.15
CA VAL A 73 8.68 5.57 5.01
C VAL A 73 8.27 6.82 5.76
N ILE A 74 9.17 7.34 6.60
CA ILE A 74 8.98 8.62 7.26
C ILE A 74 9.52 9.70 6.32
N GLY A 75 8.66 10.60 5.87
CA GLY A 75 8.99 11.68 4.97
C GLY A 75 9.11 13.03 5.66
N PRO A 76 9.24 14.11 4.87
CA PRO A 76 9.30 15.48 5.38
C PRO A 76 8.16 15.78 6.36
N ALA A 77 8.43 16.62 7.35
CA ALA A 77 7.52 16.96 8.43
C ALA A 77 6.99 15.75 9.23
N GLN A 78 7.76 14.66 9.30
CA GLN A 78 7.40 13.41 9.99
C GLN A 78 6.15 12.72 9.42
N ALA A 79 5.78 13.00 8.17
CA ALA A 79 4.65 12.35 7.49
C ALA A 79 4.92 10.85 7.29
N LEU A 80 3.91 10.01 7.54
CA LEU A 80 4.00 8.56 7.47
C LEU A 80 3.45 8.05 6.13
N TYR A 81 4.32 7.58 5.25
CA TYR A 81 3.94 7.07 3.94
C TYR A 81 3.91 5.54 3.92
N VAL A 82 2.78 4.97 3.53
CA VAL A 82 2.63 3.52 3.33
C VAL A 82 3.29 3.16 2.00
N VAL A 83 4.27 2.27 2.01
CA VAL A 83 4.98 1.81 0.79
C VAL A 83 4.68 0.35 0.42
N ASP A 84 4.10 -0.42 1.36
CA ASP A 84 3.60 -1.77 1.11
C ASP A 84 2.49 -2.12 2.11
N HIS A 85 1.72 -3.15 1.81
CA HIS A 85 0.55 -3.60 2.58
C HIS A 85 -0.67 -2.66 2.50
N HIS A 86 -0.84 -1.91 1.42
CA HIS A 86 -1.96 -1.00 1.20
C HIS A 86 -3.34 -1.68 1.32
N HIS A 87 -3.50 -2.93 0.82
CA HIS A 87 -4.74 -3.67 0.97
C HIS A 87 -5.04 -4.03 2.44
N TRP A 88 -4.00 -4.32 3.26
CA TRP A 88 -4.18 -4.59 4.68
C TRP A 88 -4.59 -3.33 5.43
N VAL A 89 -3.87 -2.21 5.23
CA VAL A 89 -4.21 -0.97 5.95
C VAL A 89 -5.59 -0.46 5.56
N ARG A 90 -5.99 -0.59 4.27
CA ARG A 90 -7.34 -0.25 3.84
C ARG A 90 -8.38 -1.16 4.50
N ALA A 91 -8.17 -2.46 4.55
CA ALA A 91 -9.06 -3.39 5.24
C ALA A 91 -9.20 -3.09 6.73
N TRP A 92 -8.13 -2.70 7.40
CA TRP A 92 -8.17 -2.33 8.82
C TRP A 92 -8.85 -0.99 9.06
N HIS A 93 -8.71 -0.04 8.13
CA HIS A 93 -9.50 1.18 8.12
C HIS A 93 -10.99 0.86 8.04
N ASP A 94 -11.41 0.03 7.07
CA ASP A 94 -12.81 -0.36 6.86
C ASP A 94 -13.38 -1.18 8.05
N LEU A 95 -12.51 -1.75 8.88
CA LEU A 95 -12.87 -2.40 10.15
C LEU A 95 -12.92 -1.44 11.35
N GLY A 96 -12.57 -0.16 11.16
CA GLY A 96 -12.58 0.86 12.21
C GLY A 96 -11.40 0.76 13.20
N LEU A 97 -10.27 0.15 12.80
CA LEU A 97 -9.07 0.18 13.64
C LEU A 97 -8.50 1.60 13.68
N THR A 98 -8.15 2.07 14.87
CA THR A 98 -7.55 3.39 15.07
C THR A 98 -6.03 3.38 14.97
N HIS A 99 -5.40 2.25 15.34
CA HIS A 99 -3.95 2.06 15.31
C HIS A 99 -3.59 0.74 14.67
N VAL A 100 -2.48 0.72 13.95
CA VAL A 100 -1.98 -0.46 13.25
C VAL A 100 -0.48 -0.64 13.48
N PRO A 101 0.04 -1.87 13.48
CA PRO A 101 1.48 -2.11 13.57
C PRO A 101 2.17 -1.73 12.26
N GLY A 102 3.21 -0.92 12.39
CA GLY A 102 4.07 -0.49 11.30
C GLY A 102 5.50 -1.00 11.45
N ILE A 103 6.23 -0.99 10.34
CA ILE A 103 7.68 -1.20 10.28
C ILE A 103 8.31 -0.16 9.38
N VAL A 104 9.29 0.57 9.88
CA VAL A 104 9.99 1.63 9.14
C VAL A 104 10.95 1.00 8.15
N ARG A 105 10.84 1.37 6.88
CA ARG A 105 11.78 0.95 5.82
C ARG A 105 12.86 1.98 5.58
N ALA A 106 12.52 3.25 5.73
CA ALA A 106 13.47 4.36 5.69
C ALA A 106 12.93 5.55 6.48
N ASP A 107 13.81 6.33 7.09
CA ASP A 107 13.51 7.64 7.66
C ASP A 107 14.20 8.71 6.83
N LEU A 108 13.41 9.38 5.99
CA LEU A 108 13.80 10.43 5.05
C LEU A 108 13.28 11.80 5.50
N SER A 109 12.98 11.95 6.78
CA SER A 109 12.33 13.15 7.36
C SER A 109 13.16 14.43 7.26
N ASP A 110 14.47 14.32 7.01
CA ASP A 110 15.38 15.44 6.80
C ASP A 110 15.52 15.87 5.33
N MET A 111 14.93 15.14 4.39
CA MET A 111 14.91 15.54 2.99
C MET A 111 13.95 16.70 2.75
N ASP A 112 14.25 17.55 1.78
CA ASP A 112 13.26 18.45 1.20
C ASP A 112 12.23 17.65 0.37
N VAL A 113 11.06 18.25 0.16
CA VAL A 113 9.94 17.57 -0.52
C VAL A 113 10.31 17.10 -1.93
N PRO A 114 10.97 17.92 -2.79
CA PRO A 114 11.41 17.46 -4.11
C PRO A 114 12.40 16.30 -4.07
N ALA A 115 13.38 16.32 -3.17
CA ALA A 115 14.37 15.24 -3.02
C ALA A 115 13.69 13.95 -2.51
N PHE A 116 12.78 14.07 -1.55
CA PHE A 116 11.98 12.96 -1.04
C PHE A 116 11.24 12.25 -2.17
N TRP A 117 10.46 12.96 -2.98
CA TRP A 117 9.71 12.33 -4.06
C TRP A 117 10.60 11.74 -5.16
N ARG A 118 11.73 12.39 -5.48
CA ARG A 118 12.71 11.78 -6.39
C ARG A 118 13.24 10.45 -5.84
N HIS A 119 13.55 10.40 -4.54
CA HIS A 119 14.00 9.18 -3.87
C HIS A 119 12.91 8.08 -3.91
N MET A 120 11.66 8.42 -3.57
CA MET A 120 10.53 7.48 -3.60
C MET A 120 10.33 6.86 -4.98
N VAL A 121 10.40 7.67 -6.05
CA VAL A 121 10.28 7.20 -7.44
C VAL A 121 11.46 6.31 -7.83
N ALA A 122 12.68 6.74 -7.56
CA ALA A 122 13.90 6.01 -7.92
C ALA A 122 14.01 4.64 -7.23
N ASN A 123 13.43 4.51 -6.02
CA ASN A 123 13.46 3.27 -5.23
C ASN A 123 12.16 2.44 -5.34
N HIS A 124 11.29 2.73 -6.30
CA HIS A 124 10.04 2.01 -6.53
C HIS A 124 9.08 1.98 -5.32
N MET A 125 9.08 3.05 -4.52
CA MET A 125 8.28 3.19 -3.31
C MET A 125 6.96 3.94 -3.53
N VAL A 126 6.65 4.31 -4.79
CA VAL A 126 5.43 5.01 -5.16
C VAL A 126 4.90 4.51 -6.49
N HIS A 127 3.57 4.32 -6.60
CA HIS A 127 2.92 3.87 -7.82
C HIS A 127 1.69 4.75 -8.13
N PRO A 128 1.90 5.91 -8.79
CA PRO A 128 0.85 6.90 -9.05
C PRO A 128 0.06 6.58 -10.32
N TYR A 129 -0.64 5.45 -10.34
CA TYR A 129 -1.46 5.03 -11.47
C TYR A 129 -2.91 4.91 -11.04
N ASP A 130 -3.81 5.39 -11.90
CA ASP A 130 -5.25 5.32 -11.67
C ASP A 130 -5.83 3.93 -11.99
N GLU A 131 -7.13 3.77 -11.80
CA GLU A 131 -7.88 2.52 -12.04
C GLU A 131 -7.91 2.10 -13.51
N HIS A 132 -7.51 3.00 -14.41
CA HIS A 132 -7.36 2.72 -15.85
C HIS A 132 -5.91 2.38 -16.23
N GLY A 133 -4.99 2.31 -15.26
CA GLY A 133 -3.57 2.07 -15.49
C GLY A 133 -2.84 3.30 -16.09
N ARG A 134 -3.41 4.50 -15.97
CA ARG A 134 -2.80 5.74 -16.47
C ARG A 134 -1.98 6.39 -15.37
N ARG A 135 -0.74 6.76 -15.70
CA ARG A 135 0.13 7.48 -14.76
C ARG A 135 -0.43 8.88 -14.50
N ARG A 136 -0.50 9.22 -13.20
CA ARG A 136 -0.98 10.52 -12.72
C ARG A 136 0.17 11.30 -12.05
N PRO A 137 0.06 12.63 -11.96
CA PRO A 137 0.97 13.43 -11.16
C PRO A 137 1.00 12.96 -9.70
N LEU A 138 2.15 13.10 -9.01
CA LEU A 138 2.27 12.74 -7.59
C LEU A 138 1.34 13.57 -6.67
N THR A 139 0.93 14.74 -7.11
CA THR A 139 -0.05 15.59 -6.42
C THR A 139 -1.46 15.01 -6.39
N GLU A 140 -1.73 13.96 -7.18
CA GLU A 140 -3.00 13.24 -7.19
C GLU A 140 -2.99 11.98 -6.31
N LEU A 141 -1.88 11.71 -5.62
CA LEU A 141 -1.86 10.66 -4.59
C LEU A 141 -2.89 10.99 -3.50
N PRO A 142 -3.64 9.98 -3.03
CA PRO A 142 -4.62 10.20 -1.97
C PRO A 142 -3.94 10.70 -0.68
N GLU A 143 -4.60 11.58 0.04
CA GLU A 143 -4.09 12.09 1.31
C GLU A 143 -4.38 11.13 2.47
N ALA A 144 -5.42 10.31 2.36
CA ALA A 144 -5.83 9.35 3.38
C ALA A 144 -6.07 7.95 2.79
N ILE A 145 -6.02 6.95 3.66
CA ILE A 145 -6.18 5.54 3.28
C ILE A 145 -7.56 5.27 2.65
N HIS A 146 -8.60 5.93 3.12
CA HIS A 146 -9.96 5.75 2.59
C HIS A 146 -10.18 6.38 1.21
N ASP A 147 -9.31 7.29 0.77
CA ASP A 147 -9.42 7.94 -0.54
C ASP A 147 -8.84 7.07 -1.68
N MET A 148 -8.18 5.96 -1.35
CA MET A 148 -7.73 5.01 -2.37
C MET A 148 -8.93 4.44 -3.13
N ARG A 149 -8.89 4.51 -4.47
CA ARG A 149 -9.96 4.06 -5.36
C ARG A 149 -9.87 2.55 -5.62
N ASP A 150 -11.00 1.96 -6.01
CA ASP A 150 -11.01 0.56 -6.45
C ASP A 150 -10.46 0.43 -7.88
N ASP A 151 -9.56 -0.53 -8.05
CA ASP A 151 -9.13 -1.04 -9.34
C ASP A 151 -9.40 -2.55 -9.37
N PRO A 152 -10.43 -3.02 -10.09
CA PRO A 152 -10.80 -4.43 -10.07
C PRO A 152 -9.71 -5.34 -10.63
N TYR A 153 -8.81 -4.84 -11.48
CA TYR A 153 -7.68 -5.63 -11.99
C TYR A 153 -6.62 -5.89 -10.92
N ARG A 154 -6.54 -5.04 -9.88
CA ARG A 154 -5.73 -5.29 -8.69
C ARG A 154 -6.30 -6.43 -7.84
N SER A 155 -7.63 -6.59 -7.83
CA SER A 155 -8.27 -7.76 -7.24
C SER A 155 -8.04 -9.00 -8.09
N LEU A 156 -8.25 -8.89 -9.40
CA LEU A 156 -8.11 -9.99 -10.33
C LEU A 156 -6.71 -10.60 -10.29
N GLU A 157 -5.69 -9.75 -10.34
CA GLU A 157 -4.29 -10.14 -10.20
C GLU A 157 -4.04 -10.92 -8.91
N ALA A 158 -4.48 -10.37 -7.77
CA ALA A 158 -4.26 -10.99 -6.47
C ALA A 158 -4.91 -12.38 -6.35
N PHE A 159 -6.13 -12.54 -6.86
CA PHE A 159 -6.82 -13.83 -6.84
C PHE A 159 -6.23 -14.84 -7.83
N VAL A 160 -5.74 -14.40 -9.00
CA VAL A 160 -4.98 -15.28 -9.92
C VAL A 160 -3.70 -15.76 -9.25
N GLN A 161 -2.97 -14.87 -8.58
CA GLN A 161 -1.75 -15.25 -7.85
C GLN A 161 -2.05 -16.25 -6.72
N LEU A 162 -3.09 -16.01 -5.92
CA LEU A 162 -3.53 -16.91 -4.86
C LEU A 162 -3.98 -18.28 -5.37
N ALA A 163 -4.57 -18.33 -6.57
CA ALA A 163 -4.93 -19.58 -7.26
C ALA A 163 -3.75 -20.31 -7.90
N GLY A 164 -2.53 -19.74 -7.83
CA GLY A 164 -1.33 -20.35 -8.42
C GLY A 164 -1.14 -20.05 -9.90
N GLY A 165 -1.79 -19.02 -10.47
CA GLY A 165 -1.67 -18.66 -11.87
C GLY A 165 -0.30 -18.13 -12.27
N TYR A 166 0.48 -17.65 -11.33
CA TYR A 166 1.89 -17.28 -11.52
C TYR A 166 2.65 -17.33 -10.18
N ARG A 167 3.98 -17.38 -10.25
CA ARG A 167 4.85 -17.44 -9.06
C ARG A 167 5.18 -16.03 -8.58
N LYS A 168 5.07 -15.80 -7.27
CA LYS A 168 5.55 -14.55 -6.66
C LYS A 168 7.08 -14.53 -6.66
N VAL A 169 7.67 -13.58 -7.39
CA VAL A 169 9.12 -13.38 -7.51
C VAL A 169 9.48 -11.98 -7.02
N LYS A 170 10.75 -11.79 -6.61
CA LYS A 170 11.22 -10.49 -6.10
C LYS A 170 11.52 -9.55 -7.29
N THR A 171 10.48 -8.93 -7.82
CA THR A 171 10.54 -7.95 -8.91
C THR A 171 9.69 -6.74 -8.54
N ALA A 172 10.23 -5.54 -8.80
CA ALA A 172 9.47 -4.31 -8.57
C ALA A 172 8.18 -4.30 -9.40
N TYR A 173 7.11 -3.90 -8.75
CA TYR A 173 5.80 -3.76 -9.38
C TYR A 173 5.24 -5.04 -10.04
N LEU A 174 5.64 -6.22 -9.54
CA LEU A 174 5.15 -7.52 -10.05
C LEU A 174 3.63 -7.53 -10.18
N ASP A 175 2.94 -7.23 -9.08
CA ASP A 175 1.49 -7.29 -8.98
C ASP A 175 0.82 -6.29 -9.94
N PHE A 176 1.42 -5.11 -10.15
CA PHE A 176 0.93 -4.12 -11.10
C PHE A 176 1.12 -4.55 -12.56
N ARG A 177 2.25 -5.19 -12.89
CA ARG A 177 2.49 -5.72 -14.24
C ARG A 177 1.47 -6.77 -14.63
N TRP A 178 1.10 -7.65 -13.70
CA TRP A 178 0.05 -8.64 -13.93
C TRP A 178 -1.34 -7.99 -14.02
N ALA A 179 -1.65 -7.02 -13.16
CA ALA A 179 -2.89 -6.26 -13.26
C ALA A 179 -3.03 -5.55 -14.61
N ASP A 180 -1.95 -4.92 -15.11
CA ASP A 180 -1.93 -4.26 -16.41
C ASP A 180 -2.05 -5.23 -17.58
N PHE A 181 -1.48 -6.43 -17.47
CA PHE A 181 -1.68 -7.49 -18.44
C PHE A 181 -3.16 -7.89 -18.50
N PHE A 182 -3.79 -8.15 -17.36
CA PHE A 182 -5.21 -8.50 -17.33
C PHE A 182 -6.09 -7.36 -17.81
N ARG A 183 -5.78 -6.11 -17.51
CA ARG A 183 -6.52 -4.94 -18.02
C ARG A 183 -6.57 -4.87 -19.54
N ARG A 184 -5.51 -5.32 -20.22
CA ARG A 184 -5.47 -5.36 -21.68
C ARG A 184 -6.21 -6.54 -22.30
N HIS A 185 -6.39 -7.65 -21.58
CA HIS A 185 -6.86 -8.91 -22.15
C HIS A 185 -8.19 -9.41 -21.57
N VAL A 186 -8.62 -8.91 -20.44
CA VAL A 186 -9.86 -9.32 -19.75
C VAL A 186 -10.80 -8.13 -19.68
N PRO A 187 -11.85 -8.07 -20.53
CA PRO A 187 -12.81 -6.98 -20.46
C PRO A 187 -13.68 -7.09 -19.21
N GLY A 188 -14.09 -5.91 -18.66
CA GLY A 188 -15.16 -5.83 -17.68
C GLY A 188 -16.54 -6.12 -18.28
N PRO A 189 -17.61 -5.97 -17.52
CA PRO A 189 -17.63 -5.37 -16.18
C PRO A 189 -17.23 -6.32 -15.05
N PHE A 190 -17.01 -5.76 -13.83
CA PHE A 190 -16.68 -6.50 -12.61
C PHE A 190 -17.66 -6.16 -11.47
N ASP A 191 -18.82 -5.67 -11.81
CA ASP A 191 -19.83 -5.09 -10.93
C ASP A 191 -20.64 -6.13 -10.13
N THR A 192 -20.53 -7.40 -10.50
CA THR A 192 -21.18 -8.50 -9.79
C THR A 192 -20.18 -9.62 -9.47
N PRO A 193 -20.44 -10.43 -8.41
CA PRO A 193 -19.64 -11.62 -8.12
C PRO A 193 -19.56 -12.60 -9.30
N HIS A 194 -20.61 -12.71 -10.10
CA HIS A 194 -20.66 -13.56 -11.30
C HIS A 194 -19.67 -13.05 -12.38
N HIS A 195 -19.74 -11.77 -12.70
CA HIS A 195 -18.81 -11.15 -13.67
C HIS A 195 -17.36 -11.27 -13.20
N PHE A 196 -17.10 -11.05 -11.92
CA PHE A 196 -15.75 -11.21 -11.37
C PHE A 196 -15.27 -12.67 -11.44
N ALA A 197 -16.12 -13.65 -11.13
CA ALA A 197 -15.77 -15.08 -11.23
C ALA A 197 -15.44 -15.50 -12.66
N PHE A 198 -16.19 -15.02 -13.66
CA PHE A 198 -15.91 -15.26 -15.08
C PHE A 198 -14.58 -14.64 -15.51
N ALA A 199 -14.35 -13.37 -15.10
CA ALA A 199 -13.08 -12.68 -15.36
C ALA A 199 -11.89 -13.41 -14.72
N LEU A 200 -12.05 -13.94 -13.48
CA LEU A 200 -11.02 -14.70 -12.79
C LEU A 200 -10.66 -15.99 -13.53
N ALA A 201 -11.67 -16.75 -13.99
CA ALA A 201 -11.43 -17.96 -14.78
C ALA A 201 -10.70 -17.65 -16.10
N THR A 202 -11.05 -16.55 -16.75
CA THR A 202 -10.41 -16.08 -17.99
C THR A 202 -8.96 -15.63 -17.70
N ALA A 203 -8.75 -14.82 -16.67
CA ALA A 203 -7.42 -14.33 -16.27
C ALA A 203 -6.48 -15.48 -15.87
N PHE A 204 -6.99 -16.49 -15.17
CA PHE A 204 -6.23 -17.66 -14.78
C PHE A 204 -5.71 -18.43 -16.02
N ARG A 205 -6.57 -18.66 -17.02
CA ARG A 205 -6.13 -19.29 -18.28
C ARG A 205 -5.11 -18.44 -19.03
N LEU A 206 -5.32 -17.11 -19.08
CA LEU A 206 -4.39 -16.17 -19.71
C LEU A 206 -3.04 -16.14 -19.00
N ALA A 207 -3.00 -16.29 -17.68
CA ALA A 207 -1.76 -16.34 -16.92
C ALA A 207 -0.86 -17.54 -17.33
N HIS A 208 -1.46 -18.59 -17.87
CA HIS A 208 -0.75 -19.77 -18.40
C HIS A 208 -0.55 -19.75 -19.91
N SER A 209 -1.01 -18.73 -20.61
CA SER A 209 -0.91 -18.63 -22.05
C SER A 209 0.45 -18.07 -22.51
N ARG A 210 0.74 -18.19 -23.81
CA ARG A 210 1.97 -17.65 -24.40
C ARG A 210 2.06 -16.14 -24.34
N GLU A 211 0.92 -15.45 -24.27
CA GLU A 211 0.83 -13.99 -24.15
C GLU A 211 1.43 -13.47 -22.82
N ALA A 212 1.45 -14.32 -21.78
CA ALA A 212 2.00 -13.98 -20.48
C ALA A 212 3.48 -14.36 -20.32
N LYS A 213 4.12 -15.00 -21.30
CA LYS A 213 5.46 -15.59 -21.20
C LYS A 213 6.57 -14.66 -20.69
N ASP A 214 6.45 -13.37 -21.03
CA ASP A 214 7.46 -12.36 -20.69
C ASP A 214 7.16 -11.65 -19.35
N LEU A 215 6.07 -12.04 -18.67
CA LEU A 215 5.75 -11.52 -17.35
C LEU A 215 6.58 -12.20 -16.26
N PRO A 216 7.06 -11.43 -15.26
CA PRO A 216 7.82 -12.01 -14.19
C PRO A 216 6.97 -13.01 -13.39
N GLY A 217 7.53 -14.17 -13.08
CA GLY A 217 6.83 -15.22 -12.35
C GLY A 217 5.94 -16.12 -13.22
N TYR A 218 5.93 -15.95 -14.55
CA TYR A 218 5.26 -16.88 -15.47
C TYR A 218 5.70 -18.33 -15.23
N ILE A 219 4.77 -19.28 -15.23
CA ILE A 219 5.03 -20.69 -14.88
C ILE A 219 4.70 -21.68 -16.02
N GLY A 220 4.39 -21.17 -17.19
CA GLY A 220 4.12 -22.02 -18.36
C GLY A 220 2.66 -22.36 -18.57
N ALA A 221 2.40 -23.10 -19.63
CA ALA A 221 1.08 -23.62 -19.94
C ALA A 221 0.60 -24.64 -18.90
N LEU A 222 -0.72 -24.69 -18.69
CA LEU A 222 -1.32 -25.78 -17.92
C LEU A 222 -1.00 -27.10 -18.64
N GLY A 223 -0.44 -28.05 -17.93
CA GLY A 223 -0.27 -29.43 -18.46
C GLY A 223 -1.63 -30.03 -18.81
N CYS A 224 -1.71 -30.68 -19.94
CA CYS A 224 -2.84 -31.54 -20.32
C CYS A 224 -2.83 -32.80 -19.49
#